data_78d4b29751db5f69abe7f1f4b5ddf302
#
_entry.id   78d4b29751db5f69abe7f1f4b5ddf302
#
_cell.length_a   1.000
_cell.length_b   1.000
_cell.length_c   1.000
_cell.angle_alpha   90.00
_cell.angle_beta   90.00
_cell.angle_gamma   90.00
#
_symmetry.space_group_name_H-M   'P 1'
#
loop_
_entity.id
_entity.type
_entity.pdbx_description
1 polymer ?
#
loop_
_entity_poly.entity_id
_entity_poly.type
_entity_poly.pdbx_seq_one_letter_code
_entity_poly.pdbx_strand_id
1 'polypeptide(L)'
;MIRALSIILALLCVSLIAGCGGGDNVTEQTAQLRVLHASPDAPNVDVYVDSVKVLSNVPYPTVSSYLSLAPGTHQIKVNAAGTTTTVINVSPSLAVAGAYTAIAANFVADIEPLLATDATSAPPNGYVGLRVIHASPDAGPVDILANGQVVLSNVPFGTISSYLAIPAGTYAIKVNVAGTTTTAIAATVNLTAGSNYSAVAIGAVRTAATNPLALKLLTDG
;
A
#
# COMPACT_ATOMS: atom_id res chain seq x y z
N MET A 1 79.96 -25.51 -51.06
CA MET A 1 78.84 -26.23 -50.46
C MET A 1 78.45 -25.53 -49.14
N ILE A 2 77.54 -24.58 -49.20
CA ILE A 2 77.09 -23.82 -48.01
C ILE A 2 75.58 -23.92 -48.00
N ARG A 3 75.04 -24.58 -46.98
CA ARG A 3 73.60 -24.75 -46.75
C ARG A 3 73.09 -23.51 -46.07
N ALA A 4 72.10 -22.85 -46.69
CA ALA A 4 71.37 -21.76 -46.10
C ALA A 4 70.32 -22.27 -45.15
N LEU A 5 70.31 -21.77 -43.92
CA LEU A 5 69.36 -22.07 -42.88
C LEU A 5 68.27 -20.95 -42.85
N SER A 6 67.10 -21.29 -43.35
CA SER A 6 65.97 -20.35 -43.33
C SER A 6 65.33 -20.36 -41.93
N ILE A 7 65.36 -19.23 -41.22
CA ILE A 7 64.68 -19.01 -39.96
C ILE A 7 63.30 -18.42 -40.31
N ILE A 8 62.25 -19.21 -40.03
CA ILE A 8 60.84 -18.80 -40.12
C ILE A 8 60.50 -18.09 -38.80
N LEU A 9 60.29 -16.76 -38.86
CA LEU A 9 59.80 -15.94 -37.73
C LEU A 9 58.28 -16.08 -37.67
N ALA A 10 57.77 -16.86 -36.71
CA ALA A 10 56.34 -16.96 -36.43
C ALA A 10 55.88 -15.72 -35.65
N LEU A 11 55.09 -14.86 -36.31
CA LEU A 11 54.48 -13.69 -35.72
C LEU A 11 53.25 -14.14 -34.88
N LEU A 12 53.37 -14.14 -33.55
CA LEU A 12 52.30 -14.46 -32.64
C LEU A 12 51.39 -13.22 -32.45
N CYS A 13 50.27 -13.17 -33.19
CA CYS A 13 49.22 -12.16 -32.97
C CYS A 13 48.49 -12.47 -31.66
N VAL A 14 48.85 -11.74 -30.60
CA VAL A 14 48.03 -11.68 -29.37
C VAL A 14 46.87 -10.72 -29.60
N SER A 15 45.70 -11.26 -29.91
CA SER A 15 44.45 -10.50 -29.92
C SER A 15 44.01 -10.21 -28.46
N LEU A 16 44.25 -8.97 -28.01
CA LEU A 16 43.61 -8.46 -26.80
C LEU A 16 42.09 -8.37 -27.04
N ILE A 17 41.33 -9.29 -26.50
CA ILE A 17 39.88 -9.14 -26.36
C ILE A 17 39.68 -8.17 -25.21
N ALA A 18 39.49 -6.87 -25.53
CA ALA A 18 38.93 -5.91 -24.61
C ALA A 18 37.48 -6.30 -24.34
N GLY A 19 37.24 -7.10 -23.29
CA GLY A 19 35.94 -7.35 -22.78
C GLY A 19 35.37 -6.05 -22.23
N CYS A 20 34.49 -5.37 -23.00
CA CYS A 20 33.60 -4.35 -22.49
C CYS A 20 32.64 -5.00 -21.51
N GLY A 21 33.01 -5.10 -20.24
CA GLY A 21 32.10 -5.36 -19.13
C GLY A 21 31.23 -4.11 -18.93
N GLY A 22 30.23 -3.92 -19.77
CA GLY A 22 29.11 -3.05 -19.46
C GLY A 22 28.36 -3.70 -18.29
N GLY A 23 28.66 -3.28 -17.08
CA GLY A 23 27.79 -3.54 -15.96
C GLY A 23 26.51 -2.74 -16.19
N ASP A 24 25.52 -3.35 -16.83
CA ASP A 24 24.15 -2.83 -16.77
C ASP A 24 23.77 -2.83 -15.30
N ASN A 25 23.79 -1.64 -14.66
CA ASN A 25 23.12 -1.43 -13.39
C ASN A 25 21.63 -1.61 -13.66
N VAL A 26 21.17 -2.85 -13.72
CA VAL A 26 19.76 -3.18 -13.68
C VAL A 26 19.32 -2.80 -12.28
N THR A 27 18.80 -1.58 -12.13
CA THR A 27 18.09 -1.20 -10.91
C THR A 27 16.86 -2.11 -10.85
N GLU A 28 16.94 -3.17 -10.06
CA GLU A 28 15.79 -4.03 -9.85
C GLU A 28 14.67 -3.16 -9.28
N GLN A 29 13.63 -2.95 -10.09
CA GLN A 29 12.46 -2.18 -9.64
C GLN A 29 11.74 -3.02 -8.58
N THR A 30 11.71 -2.52 -7.35
CA THR A 30 11.04 -3.17 -6.22
C THR A 30 9.54 -2.90 -6.25
N ALA A 31 8.77 -3.76 -5.58
CA ALA A 31 7.42 -3.46 -5.15
C ALA A 31 7.47 -2.74 -3.79
N GLN A 32 6.50 -1.88 -3.53
CA GLN A 32 6.35 -1.14 -2.30
C GLN A 32 5.13 -1.64 -1.53
N LEU A 33 5.29 -2.02 -0.28
CA LEU A 33 4.20 -2.49 0.57
C LEU A 33 4.21 -1.73 1.89
N ARG A 34 3.08 -1.14 2.28
CA ARG A 34 2.87 -0.65 3.64
C ARG A 34 1.69 -1.36 4.30
N VAL A 35 1.63 -1.30 5.62
CA VAL A 35 0.60 -1.96 6.42
C VAL A 35 -0.16 -0.92 7.22
N LEU A 36 -1.51 -1.00 7.18
CA LEU A 36 -2.42 -0.27 8.05
C LEU A 36 -3.08 -1.25 9.03
N HIS A 37 -2.91 -1.01 10.32
CA HIS A 37 -3.68 -1.71 11.35
C HIS A 37 -5.02 -0.98 11.55
N ALA A 38 -6.10 -1.53 11.00
CA ALA A 38 -7.45 -0.96 11.04
C ALA A 38 -8.48 -1.83 11.79
N SER A 39 -8.04 -2.89 12.49
CA SER A 39 -8.92 -3.71 13.34
C SER A 39 -9.12 -3.02 14.69
N PRO A 40 -10.35 -2.53 15.01
CA PRO A 40 -10.55 -1.58 16.10
C PRO A 40 -10.55 -2.22 17.51
N ASP A 41 -10.64 -3.53 17.63
CA ASP A 41 -10.61 -4.28 18.89
C ASP A 41 -9.44 -5.27 18.99
N ALA A 42 -8.59 -5.34 17.98
CA ALA A 42 -7.41 -6.19 18.02
C ALA A 42 -6.29 -5.56 18.87
N PRO A 43 -5.47 -6.38 19.56
CA PRO A 43 -4.25 -5.89 20.19
C PRO A 43 -3.25 -5.40 19.15
N ASN A 44 -2.15 -4.80 19.62
CA ASN A 44 -1.01 -4.50 18.73
C ASN A 44 -0.58 -5.75 17.97
N VAL A 45 -0.02 -5.57 16.77
CA VAL A 45 0.35 -6.68 15.89
C VAL A 45 1.82 -6.64 15.50
N ASP A 46 2.38 -7.83 15.25
CA ASP A 46 3.66 -8.04 14.58
C ASP A 46 3.41 -8.48 13.15
N VAL A 47 4.14 -7.92 12.18
CA VAL A 47 4.00 -8.26 10.76
C VAL A 47 5.26 -8.95 10.26
N TYR A 48 5.06 -10.05 9.55
CA TYR A 48 6.12 -10.85 8.93
C TYR A 48 5.92 -10.90 7.43
N VAL A 49 7.01 -10.79 6.68
CA VAL A 49 7.08 -11.06 5.24
C VAL A 49 8.09 -12.18 5.04
N ASP A 50 7.68 -13.25 4.36
CA ASP A 50 8.50 -14.45 4.10
C ASP A 50 9.20 -14.98 5.36
N SER A 51 8.44 -15.03 6.46
CA SER A 51 8.90 -15.46 7.80
C SER A 51 9.84 -14.48 8.52
N VAL A 52 10.22 -13.35 7.91
CA VAL A 52 11.02 -12.30 8.55
C VAL A 52 10.09 -11.28 9.21
N LYS A 53 10.29 -10.98 10.50
CA LYS A 53 9.54 -9.91 11.17
C LYS A 53 9.99 -8.55 10.63
N VAL A 54 9.11 -7.85 9.94
CA VAL A 54 9.39 -6.54 9.32
C VAL A 54 8.81 -5.36 10.13
N LEU A 55 7.74 -5.59 10.89
CA LEU A 55 7.14 -4.60 11.80
C LEU A 55 6.86 -5.26 13.14
N SER A 56 7.06 -4.53 14.23
CA SER A 56 6.88 -5.02 15.60
C SER A 56 5.97 -4.10 16.39
N ASN A 57 5.04 -4.70 17.12
CA ASN A 57 4.19 -4.01 18.10
C ASN A 57 3.41 -2.82 17.50
N VAL A 58 2.84 -2.99 16.30
CA VAL A 58 2.09 -1.95 15.57
C VAL A 58 0.74 -1.73 16.24
N PRO A 59 0.48 -0.56 16.86
CA PRO A 59 -0.80 -0.28 17.49
C PRO A 59 -1.86 0.13 16.46
N TYR A 60 -3.15 -0.03 16.79
CA TYR A 60 -4.24 0.62 16.09
C TYR A 60 -4.23 2.14 16.34
N PRO A 61 -4.53 3.02 15.37
CA PRO A 61 -4.67 2.82 13.93
C PRO A 61 -3.40 3.30 13.19
N THR A 62 -2.30 2.58 13.28
CA THR A 62 -1.01 2.96 12.69
C THR A 62 -0.91 2.49 11.24
N VAL A 63 -0.35 3.34 10.38
CA VAL A 63 0.16 2.98 9.05
C VAL A 63 1.69 2.99 9.09
N SER A 64 2.32 1.98 8.51
CA SER A 64 3.78 1.93 8.37
C SER A 64 4.26 2.82 7.21
N SER A 65 5.57 3.08 7.15
CA SER A 65 6.22 3.47 5.90
C SER A 65 6.14 2.32 4.88
N TYR A 66 6.38 2.64 3.61
CA TYR A 66 6.54 1.60 2.58
C TYR A 66 7.82 0.78 2.82
N LEU A 67 7.66 -0.53 2.70
CA LEU A 67 8.73 -1.54 2.70
C LEU A 67 9.03 -1.89 1.25
N SER A 68 10.30 -1.85 0.86
CA SER A 68 10.72 -2.29 -0.48
C SER A 68 10.89 -3.81 -0.47
N LEU A 69 10.18 -4.49 -1.36
CA LEU A 69 10.21 -5.94 -1.53
C LEU A 69 10.57 -6.29 -2.99
N ALA A 70 11.13 -7.47 -3.22
CA ALA A 70 11.27 -7.98 -4.57
C ALA A 70 9.87 -8.12 -5.21
N PRO A 71 9.72 -7.99 -6.54
CA PRO A 71 8.46 -8.37 -7.18
C PRO A 71 8.21 -9.88 -7.05
N GLY A 72 6.95 -10.27 -6.97
CA GLY A 72 6.58 -11.69 -6.85
C GLY A 72 5.60 -11.96 -5.73
N THR A 73 5.45 -13.24 -5.39
CA THR A 73 4.54 -13.69 -4.35
C THR A 73 5.26 -13.69 -3.00
N HIS A 74 4.69 -13.00 -2.01
CA HIS A 74 5.23 -12.94 -0.65
C HIS A 74 4.22 -13.45 0.35
N GLN A 75 4.65 -14.29 1.29
CA GLN A 75 3.81 -14.67 2.42
C GLN A 75 3.78 -13.53 3.44
N ILE A 76 2.60 -12.97 3.69
CA ILE A 76 2.38 -11.94 4.70
C ILE A 76 1.62 -12.58 5.86
N LYS A 77 2.23 -12.57 7.05
CA LYS A 77 1.61 -13.01 8.30
C LYS A 77 1.48 -11.84 9.26
N VAL A 78 0.33 -11.77 9.93
CA VAL A 78 0.09 -10.85 11.03
C VAL A 78 -0.17 -11.68 12.28
N ASN A 79 0.61 -11.45 13.33
CA ASN A 79 0.46 -12.11 14.62
C ASN A 79 0.02 -11.09 15.68
N ALA A 80 -0.69 -11.53 16.71
CA ALA A 80 -0.82 -10.74 17.93
C ALA A 80 0.58 -10.48 18.50
N ALA A 81 0.89 -9.22 18.81
CA ALA A 81 2.24 -8.79 19.18
C ALA A 81 2.82 -9.59 20.34
N GLY A 82 4.08 -10.00 20.20
CA GLY A 82 4.78 -10.79 21.20
C GLY A 82 4.31 -12.25 21.31
N THR A 83 3.45 -12.74 20.41
CA THR A 83 2.97 -14.12 20.40
C THR A 83 3.23 -14.81 19.06
N THR A 84 2.95 -16.11 19.00
CA THR A 84 2.95 -16.89 17.75
C THR A 84 1.55 -17.06 17.15
N THR A 85 0.53 -16.45 17.76
CA THR A 85 -0.85 -16.54 17.28
C THR A 85 -1.01 -15.71 16.00
N THR A 86 -1.17 -16.41 14.89
CA THR A 86 -1.38 -15.79 13.56
C THR A 86 -2.86 -15.47 13.39
N VAL A 87 -3.16 -14.21 13.07
CA VAL A 87 -4.52 -13.72 12.80
C VAL A 87 -4.76 -13.50 11.30
N ILE A 88 -3.72 -13.21 10.51
CA ILE A 88 -3.78 -13.12 9.05
C ILE A 88 -2.60 -13.90 8.47
N ASN A 89 -2.85 -14.72 7.42
CA ASN A 89 -1.83 -15.40 6.66
C ASN A 89 -2.26 -15.48 5.18
N VAL A 90 -1.66 -14.66 4.33
CA VAL A 90 -1.98 -14.54 2.90
C VAL A 90 -0.72 -14.46 2.07
N SER A 91 -0.83 -14.74 0.77
CA SER A 91 0.31 -14.72 -0.15
C SER A 91 -0.04 -13.92 -1.42
N PRO A 92 -0.12 -12.57 -1.34
CA PRO A 92 -0.35 -11.75 -2.52
C PRO A 92 0.85 -11.77 -3.47
N SER A 93 0.56 -11.54 -4.76
CA SER A 93 1.56 -11.27 -5.78
C SER A 93 1.73 -9.77 -5.96
N LEU A 94 2.96 -9.27 -5.78
CA LEU A 94 3.31 -7.87 -5.91
C LEU A 94 3.99 -7.63 -7.27
N ALA A 95 3.44 -6.74 -8.08
CA ALA A 95 3.99 -6.42 -9.40
C ALA A 95 5.26 -5.56 -9.29
N VAL A 96 6.10 -5.62 -10.33
CA VAL A 96 7.27 -4.74 -10.50
C VAL A 96 6.80 -3.29 -10.45
N ALA A 97 7.51 -2.44 -9.68
CA ALA A 97 7.18 -1.02 -9.48
C ALA A 97 5.76 -0.75 -8.95
N GLY A 98 5.05 -1.78 -8.48
CA GLY A 98 3.75 -1.64 -7.84
C GLY A 98 3.87 -1.11 -6.42
N ALA A 99 2.88 -0.34 -5.96
CA ALA A 99 2.75 0.08 -4.58
C ALA A 99 1.42 -0.44 -3.99
N TYR A 100 1.46 -0.83 -2.72
CA TYR A 100 0.34 -1.51 -2.09
C TYR A 100 0.15 -1.08 -0.65
N THR A 101 -1.11 -1.00 -0.22
CA THR A 101 -1.49 -0.87 1.18
C THR A 101 -2.22 -2.14 1.61
N ALA A 102 -1.59 -2.93 2.48
CA ALA A 102 -2.24 -4.06 3.16
C ALA A 102 -2.91 -3.54 4.44
N ILE A 103 -4.20 -3.84 4.60
CA ILE A 103 -5.01 -3.36 5.70
C ILE A 103 -5.49 -4.57 6.50
N ALA A 104 -5.14 -4.63 7.78
CA ALA A 104 -5.75 -5.58 8.71
C ALA A 104 -7.06 -4.97 9.18
N ALA A 105 -8.18 -5.42 8.63
CA ALA A 105 -9.52 -4.88 8.85
C ALA A 105 -10.42 -5.86 9.61
N ASN A 106 -11.63 -5.42 9.89
CA ASN A 106 -12.65 -6.14 10.68
C ASN A 106 -12.29 -6.26 12.17
N PHE A 107 -13.20 -6.86 12.96
CA PHE A 107 -12.94 -7.19 14.36
C PHE A 107 -11.98 -8.37 14.46
N VAL A 108 -11.27 -8.48 15.59
CA VAL A 108 -10.25 -9.52 15.78
C VAL A 108 -10.77 -10.94 15.58
N ALA A 109 -12.02 -11.18 15.91
CA ALA A 109 -12.66 -12.50 15.76
C ALA A 109 -12.82 -12.91 14.29
N ASP A 110 -12.97 -11.93 13.39
CA ASP A 110 -13.23 -12.11 11.96
C ASP A 110 -12.23 -11.28 11.13
N ILE A 111 -11.03 -11.03 11.68
CA ILE A 111 -10.02 -10.17 11.06
C ILE A 111 -9.64 -10.66 9.66
N GLU A 112 -9.64 -9.74 8.73
CA GLU A 112 -9.35 -10.06 7.33
C GLU A 112 -8.42 -9.03 6.67
N PRO A 113 -7.62 -9.44 5.68
CA PRO A 113 -6.77 -8.54 4.93
C PRO A 113 -7.54 -7.89 3.78
N LEU A 114 -7.43 -6.56 3.66
CA LEU A 114 -7.76 -5.87 2.41
C LEU A 114 -6.44 -5.45 1.76
N LEU A 115 -6.29 -5.67 0.45
CA LEU A 115 -5.09 -5.26 -0.28
C LEU A 115 -5.49 -4.22 -1.33
N ALA A 116 -5.04 -3.00 -1.15
CA ALA A 116 -5.25 -1.90 -2.06
C ALA A 116 -4.01 -1.67 -2.92
N THR A 117 -4.17 -1.60 -4.25
CA THR A 117 -3.09 -1.18 -5.15
C THR A 117 -3.05 0.35 -5.16
N ASP A 118 -1.93 0.92 -4.74
CA ASP A 118 -1.74 2.35 -4.64
C ASP A 118 -1.32 2.94 -5.99
N ALA A 119 -1.75 4.18 -6.27
CA ALA A 119 -1.33 4.87 -7.49
C ALA A 119 0.16 5.22 -7.41
N THR A 120 0.90 4.87 -8.47
CA THR A 120 2.34 5.15 -8.61
C THR A 120 2.63 6.31 -9.57
N SER A 121 1.60 6.84 -10.23
CA SER A 121 1.70 7.99 -11.13
C SER A 121 0.96 9.19 -10.55
N ALA A 122 1.53 10.37 -10.76
CA ALA A 122 0.89 11.62 -10.33
C ALA A 122 -0.43 11.86 -11.10
N PRO A 123 -1.45 12.44 -10.45
CA PRO A 123 -2.65 12.91 -11.13
C PRO A 123 -2.36 14.09 -12.05
N PRO A 124 -3.30 14.51 -12.92
CA PRO A 124 -3.15 15.68 -13.78
C PRO A 124 -2.80 16.96 -12.99
N ASN A 125 -2.13 17.90 -13.64
CA ASN A 125 -1.74 19.18 -13.01
C ASN A 125 -2.96 19.91 -12.40
N GLY A 126 -2.83 20.35 -11.16
CA GLY A 126 -3.90 21.01 -10.40
C GLY A 126 -4.90 20.05 -9.74
N TYR A 127 -4.75 18.75 -9.96
CA TYR A 127 -5.63 17.72 -9.42
C TYR A 127 -4.92 16.86 -8.37
N VAL A 128 -5.72 16.11 -7.63
CA VAL A 128 -5.32 15.03 -6.73
C VAL A 128 -6.03 13.76 -7.16
N GLY A 129 -5.40 12.61 -6.94
CA GLY A 129 -6.10 11.32 -6.99
C GLY A 129 -6.67 11.02 -5.60
N LEU A 130 -7.97 10.85 -5.48
CA LEU A 130 -8.61 10.47 -4.21
C LEU A 130 -9.38 9.17 -4.39
N ARG A 131 -9.13 8.20 -3.52
CA ARG A 131 -9.99 7.02 -3.38
C ARG A 131 -10.53 6.89 -1.97
N VAL A 132 -11.57 6.08 -1.82
CA VAL A 132 -12.19 5.75 -0.54
C VAL A 132 -11.98 4.27 -0.24
N ILE A 133 -11.68 3.96 1.02
CA ILE A 133 -11.62 2.61 1.55
C ILE A 133 -12.53 2.53 2.78
N HIS A 134 -13.46 1.57 2.78
CA HIS A 134 -14.35 1.35 3.92
C HIS A 134 -13.84 0.18 4.76
N ALA A 135 -13.12 0.49 5.84
CA ALA A 135 -12.53 -0.48 6.77
C ALA A 135 -13.20 -0.50 8.16
N SER A 136 -14.38 0.13 8.31
CA SER A 136 -15.15 0.11 9.54
C SER A 136 -16.17 -1.05 9.52
N PRO A 137 -16.03 -2.06 10.41
CA PRO A 137 -16.74 -3.33 10.27
C PRO A 137 -18.24 -3.27 10.57
N ASP A 138 -18.69 -2.37 11.44
CA ASP A 138 -20.07 -2.32 11.89
C ASP A 138 -20.79 -0.97 11.62
N ALA A 139 -20.20 -0.10 10.82
CA ALA A 139 -20.86 1.14 10.41
C ALA A 139 -22.00 0.89 9.39
N GLY A 140 -22.10 -0.34 8.85
CA GLY A 140 -22.99 -0.66 7.73
C GLY A 140 -22.57 0.00 6.43
N PRO A 141 -23.37 -0.10 5.34
CA PRO A 141 -23.10 0.64 4.11
C PRO A 141 -23.17 2.14 4.36
N VAL A 142 -22.32 2.90 3.65
CA VAL A 142 -22.20 4.36 3.83
C VAL A 142 -22.31 5.14 2.53
N ASP A 143 -22.76 6.39 2.63
CA ASP A 143 -22.67 7.37 1.55
C ASP A 143 -21.54 8.35 1.86
N ILE A 144 -20.69 8.61 0.87
CA ILE A 144 -19.57 9.54 0.99
C ILE A 144 -19.93 10.86 0.32
N LEU A 145 -19.81 11.95 1.07
CA LEU A 145 -20.06 13.28 0.57
C LEU A 145 -18.78 14.11 0.60
N ALA A 146 -18.55 14.89 -0.45
CA ALA A 146 -17.53 15.94 -0.51
C ALA A 146 -18.21 17.29 -0.73
N ASN A 147 -17.96 18.25 0.16
CA ASN A 147 -18.58 19.58 0.13
C ASN A 147 -20.14 19.53 -0.01
N GLY A 148 -20.76 18.55 0.66
CA GLY A 148 -22.21 18.35 0.67
C GLY A 148 -22.80 17.61 -0.54
N GLN A 149 -21.98 17.26 -1.53
CA GLN A 149 -22.41 16.46 -2.70
C GLN A 149 -22.05 14.99 -2.48
N VAL A 150 -22.98 14.08 -2.75
CA VAL A 150 -22.74 12.64 -2.72
C VAL A 150 -21.81 12.26 -3.87
N VAL A 151 -20.65 11.70 -3.55
CA VAL A 151 -19.64 11.25 -4.52
C VAL A 151 -19.64 9.72 -4.66
N LEU A 152 -19.96 9.00 -3.61
CA LEU A 152 -20.18 7.56 -3.62
C LEU A 152 -21.38 7.24 -2.74
N SER A 153 -22.21 6.29 -3.15
CA SER A 153 -23.39 5.87 -2.40
C SER A 153 -23.39 4.37 -2.13
N ASN A 154 -23.98 4.00 -1.00
CA ASN A 154 -24.17 2.61 -0.59
C ASN A 154 -22.89 1.77 -0.63
N VAL A 155 -21.79 2.32 -0.09
CA VAL A 155 -20.46 1.70 -0.04
C VAL A 155 -20.41 0.70 1.10
N PRO A 156 -20.37 -0.63 0.84
CA PRO A 156 -20.29 -1.62 1.90
C PRO A 156 -18.87 -1.72 2.51
N PHE A 157 -18.77 -2.35 3.68
CA PHE A 157 -17.49 -2.72 4.29
C PHE A 157 -16.60 -3.50 3.31
N GLY A 158 -15.29 -3.30 3.38
CA GLY A 158 -14.28 -3.95 2.52
C GLY A 158 -14.13 -3.30 1.13
N THR A 159 -14.96 -2.32 0.77
CA THR A 159 -14.84 -1.63 -0.52
C THR A 159 -13.58 -0.80 -0.59
N ILE A 160 -12.85 -0.95 -1.70
CA ILE A 160 -11.74 -0.12 -2.15
C ILE A 160 -12.16 0.51 -3.48
N SER A 161 -12.41 1.82 -3.52
CA SER A 161 -12.81 2.48 -4.76
C SER A 161 -11.63 2.68 -5.71
N SER A 162 -11.91 2.96 -6.98
CA SER A 162 -10.92 3.53 -7.90
C SER A 162 -10.53 4.94 -7.45
N TYR A 163 -9.36 5.42 -7.92
CA TYR A 163 -8.98 6.81 -7.75
C TYR A 163 -9.83 7.70 -8.66
N LEU A 164 -10.33 8.78 -8.08
CA LEU A 164 -11.02 9.86 -8.79
C LEU A 164 -10.11 11.08 -8.81
N ALA A 165 -9.88 11.65 -9.99
CA ALA A 165 -9.18 12.91 -10.13
C ALA A 165 -10.12 14.07 -9.77
N ILE A 166 -9.80 14.79 -8.67
CA ILE A 166 -10.55 15.97 -8.23
C ILE A 166 -9.60 17.17 -8.11
N PRO A 167 -10.07 18.42 -8.24
CA PRO A 167 -9.23 19.59 -8.04
C PRO A 167 -8.56 19.57 -6.66
N ALA A 168 -7.32 20.05 -6.57
CA ALA A 168 -6.68 20.25 -5.27
C ALA A 168 -7.42 21.29 -4.45
N GLY A 169 -7.40 21.14 -3.12
CA GLY A 169 -8.07 22.09 -2.22
C GLY A 169 -8.52 21.47 -0.91
N THR A 170 -9.32 22.22 -0.19
CA THR A 170 -9.89 21.79 1.09
C THR A 170 -11.30 21.25 0.88
N TYR A 171 -11.56 20.06 1.43
CA TYR A 171 -12.84 19.37 1.31
C TYR A 171 -13.43 19.08 2.68
N ALA A 172 -14.71 19.43 2.86
CA ALA A 172 -15.53 18.94 3.95
C ALA A 172 -16.06 17.54 3.55
N ILE A 173 -15.46 16.50 4.12
CA ILE A 173 -15.86 15.11 3.89
C ILE A 173 -16.87 14.71 4.97
N LYS A 174 -17.99 14.11 4.54
CA LYS A 174 -18.94 13.44 5.44
C LYS A 174 -19.12 12.01 4.98
N VAL A 175 -19.21 11.12 5.95
CA VAL A 175 -19.62 9.73 5.77
C VAL A 175 -20.95 9.58 6.48
N ASN A 176 -22.03 9.35 5.73
CA ASN A 176 -23.35 9.17 6.27
C ASN A 176 -23.74 7.69 6.25
N VAL A 177 -24.63 7.30 7.13
CA VAL A 177 -25.32 6.01 7.02
C VAL A 177 -26.08 5.99 5.68
N ALA A 178 -25.90 4.97 4.86
CA ALA A 178 -26.42 4.92 3.49
C ALA A 178 -27.93 5.17 3.43
N GLY A 179 -28.34 6.01 2.48
CA GLY A 179 -29.75 6.38 2.28
C GLY A 179 -30.31 7.33 3.36
N THR A 180 -29.46 7.86 4.25
CA THR A 180 -29.90 8.79 5.31
C THR A 180 -29.06 10.07 5.34
N THR A 181 -29.47 11.04 6.15
CA THR A 181 -28.70 12.26 6.45
C THR A 181 -27.89 12.14 7.75
N THR A 182 -27.91 10.98 8.41
CA THR A 182 -27.17 10.73 9.65
C THR A 182 -25.69 10.64 9.37
N THR A 183 -24.94 11.64 9.84
CA THR A 183 -23.48 11.68 9.67
C THR A 183 -22.78 10.82 10.71
N ALA A 184 -22.05 9.81 10.27
CA ALA A 184 -21.22 8.94 11.10
C ALA A 184 -19.80 9.50 11.28
N ILE A 185 -19.23 10.09 10.22
CA ILE A 185 -17.90 10.74 10.25
C ILE A 185 -18.01 12.11 9.56
N ALA A 186 -17.42 13.14 10.18
CA ALA A 186 -17.20 14.43 9.55
C ALA A 186 -15.73 14.84 9.72
N ALA A 187 -15.08 15.20 8.63
CA ALA A 187 -13.68 15.61 8.62
C ALA A 187 -13.43 16.69 7.57
N THR A 188 -12.48 17.58 7.84
CA THR A 188 -11.94 18.49 6.83
C THR A 188 -10.56 18.01 6.43
N VAL A 189 -10.34 17.82 5.12
CA VAL A 189 -9.07 17.38 4.56
C VAL A 189 -8.52 18.44 3.60
N ASN A 190 -7.21 18.64 3.64
CA ASN A 190 -6.52 19.48 2.67
C ASN A 190 -5.73 18.58 1.71
N LEU A 191 -6.06 18.66 0.42
CA LEU A 191 -5.52 17.81 -0.63
C LEU A 191 -4.60 18.63 -1.53
N THR A 192 -3.32 18.29 -1.56
CA THR A 192 -2.28 19.02 -2.31
C THR A 192 -2.18 18.49 -3.73
N ALA A 193 -2.14 19.38 -4.72
CA ALA A 193 -2.01 19.01 -6.13
C ALA A 193 -0.81 18.12 -6.39
N GLY A 194 -0.98 17.16 -7.30
CA GLY A 194 0.06 16.21 -7.69
C GLY A 194 0.21 15.00 -6.77
N SER A 195 -0.59 14.90 -5.70
CA SER A 195 -0.56 13.78 -4.76
C SER A 195 -1.77 12.87 -4.91
N ASN A 196 -1.60 11.60 -4.58
CA ASN A 196 -2.68 10.64 -4.45
C ASN A 196 -3.00 10.39 -2.97
N TYR A 197 -4.25 10.14 -2.67
CA TYR A 197 -4.73 9.94 -1.30
C TYR A 197 -5.71 8.78 -1.20
N SER A 198 -5.61 8.05 -0.09
CA SER A 198 -6.64 7.11 0.36
C SER A 198 -7.36 7.67 1.58
N ALA A 199 -8.64 7.95 1.46
CA ALA A 199 -9.51 8.30 2.56
C ALA A 199 -10.12 7.01 3.14
N VAL A 200 -9.60 6.58 4.29
CA VAL A 200 -9.99 5.30 4.92
C VAL A 200 -10.95 5.57 6.06
N ALA A 201 -12.18 5.05 5.96
CA ALA A 201 -13.13 5.03 7.09
C ALA A 201 -12.72 3.88 8.02
N ILE A 202 -12.33 4.20 9.24
CA ILE A 202 -11.86 3.30 10.29
C ILE A 202 -12.70 3.44 11.57
N GLY A 203 -12.41 2.60 12.57
CA GLY A 203 -13.13 2.59 13.82
C GLY A 203 -14.39 1.74 13.74
N ALA A 204 -15.17 1.70 14.81
CA ALA A 204 -16.40 0.93 14.84
C ALA A 204 -17.41 1.54 15.80
N VAL A 205 -18.69 1.27 15.56
CA VAL A 205 -19.80 1.74 16.41
C VAL A 205 -19.71 1.09 17.79
N ARG A 206 -19.48 -0.22 17.87
CA ARG A 206 -19.39 -0.94 19.15
C ARG A 206 -18.15 -0.62 19.97
N THR A 207 -17.07 -0.06 19.35
CA THR A 207 -15.86 0.39 20.03
C THR A 207 -15.77 1.90 20.16
N ALA A 208 -16.89 2.61 20.00
CA ALA A 208 -16.91 4.09 19.94
C ALA A 208 -16.30 4.77 21.18
N ALA A 209 -16.31 4.09 22.35
CA ALA A 209 -15.67 4.63 23.55
C ALA A 209 -14.14 4.68 23.49
N THR A 210 -13.50 3.80 22.71
CA THR A 210 -12.04 3.67 22.60
C THR A 210 -11.54 3.96 21.18
N ASN A 211 -12.22 3.43 20.16
CA ASN A 211 -11.86 3.54 18.76
C ASN A 211 -13.10 3.94 17.94
N PRO A 212 -13.56 5.22 18.06
CA PRO A 212 -14.74 5.71 17.36
C PRO A 212 -14.53 5.71 15.85
N LEU A 213 -15.63 5.83 15.11
CA LEU A 213 -15.62 6.05 13.68
C LEU A 213 -14.80 7.30 13.33
N ALA A 214 -13.86 7.18 12.41
CA ALA A 214 -12.96 8.25 12.02
C ALA A 214 -12.53 8.11 10.55
N LEU A 215 -12.12 9.23 9.97
CA LEU A 215 -11.47 9.26 8.66
C LEU A 215 -9.95 9.31 8.85
N LYS A 216 -9.24 8.33 8.30
CA LYS A 216 -7.78 8.35 8.21
C LYS A 216 -7.37 8.66 6.78
N LEU A 217 -6.69 9.78 6.58
CA LEU A 217 -6.16 10.17 5.28
C LEU A 217 -4.73 9.65 5.16
N LEU A 218 -4.44 8.91 4.08
CA LEU A 218 -3.11 8.41 3.74
C LEU A 218 -2.67 9.10 2.45
N THR A 219 -1.41 9.51 2.37
CA THR A 219 -0.77 9.91 1.10
C THR A 219 -0.20 8.67 0.44
N ASP A 220 -0.49 8.44 -0.82
CA ASP A 220 -0.13 7.25 -1.57
C ASP A 220 0.99 7.56 -2.58
N GLY A 221 1.98 6.64 -2.71
CA GLY A 221 3.08 6.73 -3.66
C GLY A 221 4.32 7.45 -3.14
#